data_16fa38139056ea3326b974cb071c605e
#
_entry.id   16fa38139056ea3326b974cb071c605e
#
_cell.length_a   1.000
_cell.length_b   1.000
_cell.length_c   1.000
_cell.angle_alpha   90.00
_cell.angle_beta   90.00
_cell.angle_gamma   90.00
#
_symmetry.space_group_name_H-M   'P 1'
#
loop_
_entity.id
_entity.type
_entity.pdbx_description
1 polymer ?
#
loop_
_entity_poly.entity_id
_entity_poly.type
_entity_poly.pdbx_seq_one_letter_code
_entity_poly.pdbx_strand_id
1 'polypeptide(L)'
;IHGCLVGSEMCIRDSLCMGLLKAIPEDLYEASAIDGANFIDNFRRITLPLMIKPLTPLLIASFAFNFNNFVLIQLLTQGGPNMIGTSEPAGYTDLLVNYTYRIAFEGAGGQDFGLASAIATLIFLLVGALALLNLRVTKVAQD
;
A
#
# COMPACT_ATOMS: atom_id res chain seq x y z
N ILE A 1 -11.65 9.77 -18.96
CA ILE A 1 -11.58 10.62 -17.74
C ILE A 1 -11.89 9.80 -16.48
N HIS A 2 -12.75 8.74 -16.56
CA HIS A 2 -13.09 7.90 -15.41
C HIS A 2 -11.99 6.90 -14.98
N GLY A 3 -11.02 6.60 -15.84
CA GLY A 3 -9.86 5.77 -15.49
C GLY A 3 -8.85 6.44 -14.54
N CYS A 4 -8.93 7.76 -14.39
CA CYS A 4 -7.94 8.54 -13.63
C CYS A 4 -8.21 8.61 -12.12
N LEU A 5 -9.42 8.31 -11.65
CA LEU A 5 -9.75 8.40 -10.21
C LEU A 5 -9.31 7.16 -9.42
N VAL A 6 -9.44 5.97 -9.99
CA VAL A 6 -8.93 4.73 -9.40
C VAL A 6 -7.47 4.50 -9.79
N GLY A 7 -7.03 5.05 -10.92
CA GLY A 7 -5.68 4.93 -11.46
C GLY A 7 -4.73 6.06 -11.06
N SER A 8 -5.16 7.10 -10.35
CA SER A 8 -4.28 8.24 -10.05
C SER A 8 -3.06 7.83 -9.22
N GLU A 9 -3.20 6.94 -8.27
CA GLU A 9 -2.08 6.41 -7.49
C GLU A 9 -1.17 5.50 -8.31
N MET A 10 -1.74 4.70 -9.23
CA MET A 10 -0.95 3.91 -10.17
C MET A 10 -0.20 4.81 -11.15
N CYS A 11 -0.86 5.83 -11.72
CA CYS A 11 -0.22 6.79 -12.62
C CYS A 11 0.91 7.57 -11.94
N ILE A 12 0.75 7.96 -10.68
CA ILE A 12 1.80 8.64 -9.91
C ILE A 12 2.99 7.71 -9.69
N ARG A 13 2.74 6.45 -9.32
CA ARG A 13 3.80 5.45 -9.13
C ARG A 13 4.54 5.15 -10.44
N ASP A 14 3.81 4.99 -11.54
CA ASP A 14 4.42 4.75 -12.86
C ASP A 14 5.28 5.93 -13.30
N SER A 15 4.78 7.16 -13.13
CA SER A 15 5.53 8.37 -13.45
C SER A 15 6.78 8.52 -12.58
N LEU A 16 6.72 8.17 -11.30
CA LEU A 16 7.87 8.17 -10.40
C LEU A 16 8.89 7.09 -10.78
N CYS A 17 8.44 5.87 -11.10
CA CYS A 17 9.31 4.80 -11.57
C CYS A 17 10.04 5.20 -12.86
N MET A 18 9.32 5.80 -13.80
CA MET A 18 9.91 6.31 -15.05
C MET A 18 10.92 7.45 -14.78
N GLY A 19 10.60 8.35 -13.85
CA GLY A 19 11.51 9.42 -13.42
C GLY A 19 12.78 8.88 -12.78
N LEU A 20 12.66 7.89 -11.91
CA LEU A 20 13.80 7.23 -11.26
C LEU A 20 14.68 6.47 -12.27
N LEU A 21 14.08 5.78 -13.25
CA LEU A 21 14.82 5.12 -14.32
C LEU A 21 15.63 6.12 -15.15
N LYS A 22 15.06 7.28 -15.49
CA LYS A 22 15.74 8.34 -16.23
C LYS A 22 16.80 9.07 -15.40
N ALA A 23 16.73 9.01 -14.09
CA ALA A 23 17.73 9.61 -13.21
C ALA A 23 19.00 8.77 -13.06
N ILE A 24 19.01 7.53 -13.53
CA ILE A 24 20.21 6.67 -13.54
C ILE A 24 21.11 7.16 -14.69
N PRO A 25 22.38 7.55 -14.43
CA PRO A 25 23.30 7.97 -15.46
C PRO A 25 23.57 6.86 -16.48
N GLU A 26 23.54 7.21 -17.77
CA GLU A 26 23.83 6.26 -18.85
C GLU A 26 25.26 5.72 -18.80
N ASP A 27 26.19 6.49 -18.26
CA ASP A 27 27.60 6.11 -18.08
C ASP A 27 27.76 4.78 -17.31
N LEU A 28 26.86 4.48 -16.38
CA LEU A 28 26.87 3.21 -15.65
C LEU A 28 26.58 2.01 -16.55
N TYR A 29 25.69 2.18 -17.51
CA TYR A 29 25.35 1.15 -18.48
C TYR A 29 26.44 0.97 -19.52
N GLU A 30 27.08 2.08 -19.95
CA GLU A 30 28.22 2.03 -20.87
C GLU A 30 29.41 1.32 -20.22
N ALA A 31 29.74 1.66 -18.97
CA ALA A 31 30.81 0.98 -18.24
C ALA A 31 30.54 -0.52 -18.09
N SER A 32 29.31 -0.89 -17.76
CA SER A 32 28.93 -2.30 -17.62
C SER A 32 28.98 -3.07 -18.95
N ALA A 33 28.66 -2.39 -20.07
CA ALA A 33 28.76 -2.98 -21.40
C ALA A 33 30.20 -3.29 -21.78
N ILE A 34 31.16 -2.45 -21.37
CA ILE A 34 32.60 -2.71 -21.55
C ILE A 34 33.03 -3.95 -20.76
N ASP A 35 32.47 -4.14 -19.56
CA ASP A 35 32.70 -5.33 -18.71
C ASP A 35 31.99 -6.59 -19.24
N GLY A 36 31.21 -6.49 -20.32
CA GLY A 36 30.50 -7.61 -20.94
C GLY A 36 29.24 -8.04 -20.20
N ALA A 37 28.66 -7.17 -19.38
CA ALA A 37 27.45 -7.45 -18.64
C ALA A 37 26.22 -7.59 -19.55
N ASN A 38 25.42 -8.62 -19.29
CA ASN A 38 24.15 -8.84 -19.99
C ASN A 38 23.05 -7.91 -19.45
N PHE A 39 21.97 -7.74 -20.22
CA PHE A 39 20.81 -6.95 -19.80
C PHE A 39 20.26 -7.36 -18.40
N ILE A 40 20.24 -8.67 -18.10
CA ILE A 40 19.79 -9.20 -16.81
C ILE A 40 20.74 -8.81 -15.67
N ASP A 41 22.04 -8.83 -15.94
CA ASP A 41 23.06 -8.41 -14.96
C ASP A 41 22.97 -6.93 -14.65
N ASN A 42 22.77 -6.10 -15.67
CA ASN A 42 22.56 -4.65 -15.53
C ASN A 42 21.30 -4.35 -14.73
N PHE A 43 20.21 -5.03 -15.04
CA PHE A 43 18.95 -4.86 -14.31
C PHE A 43 19.11 -5.23 -12.83
N ARG A 44 19.72 -6.38 -12.54
CA ARG A 44 19.82 -6.92 -11.17
C ARG A 44 20.86 -6.21 -10.30
N ARG A 45 22.00 -5.80 -10.90
CA ARG A 45 23.15 -5.25 -10.16
C ARG A 45 23.20 -3.72 -10.15
N ILE A 46 22.63 -3.06 -11.17
CA ILE A 46 22.67 -1.60 -11.30
C ILE A 46 21.28 -1.02 -11.09
N THR A 47 20.32 -1.37 -11.95
CA THR A 47 19.00 -0.72 -11.97
C THR A 47 18.20 -1.02 -10.71
N LEU A 48 18.08 -2.28 -10.32
CA LEU A 48 17.24 -2.69 -9.21
C LEU A 48 17.68 -2.09 -7.86
N PRO A 49 18.96 -2.15 -7.45
CA PRO A 49 19.37 -1.59 -6.15
C PRO A 49 19.29 -0.07 -6.11
N LEU A 50 19.55 0.62 -7.24
CA LEU A 50 19.41 2.07 -7.31
C LEU A 50 17.95 2.53 -7.24
N MET A 51 17.02 1.76 -7.80
CA MET A 51 15.58 2.06 -7.75
C MET A 51 14.94 1.72 -6.40
N ILE A 52 15.32 0.62 -5.76
CA ILE A 52 14.70 0.18 -4.51
C ILE A 52 14.86 1.22 -3.41
N LYS A 53 16.02 1.85 -3.28
CA LYS A 53 16.27 2.84 -2.22
C LYS A 53 15.25 3.99 -2.21
N PRO A 54 15.02 4.75 -3.29
CA PRO A 54 14.03 5.81 -3.32
C PRO A 54 12.58 5.30 -3.42
N LEU A 55 12.35 4.08 -3.94
CA LEU A 55 11.02 3.53 -4.11
C LEU A 55 10.43 2.97 -2.80
N THR A 56 11.27 2.50 -1.90
CA THR A 56 10.86 1.86 -0.65
C THR A 56 9.90 2.72 0.18
N PRO A 57 10.19 3.98 0.53
CA PRO A 57 9.28 4.80 1.32
C PRO A 57 7.93 5.02 0.62
N LEU A 58 7.92 5.11 -0.70
CA LEU A 58 6.71 5.28 -1.48
C LEU A 58 5.83 4.02 -1.47
N LEU A 59 6.44 2.84 -1.61
CA LEU A 59 5.71 1.56 -1.54
C LEU A 59 5.07 1.35 -0.17
N ILE A 60 5.74 1.77 0.89
CA ILE A 60 5.24 1.65 2.26
C ILE A 60 4.06 2.60 2.47
N ALA A 61 4.19 3.86 2.05
CA ALA A 61 3.10 4.83 2.12
C ALA A 61 1.87 4.34 1.34
N SER A 62 2.08 3.79 0.14
CA SER A 62 1.02 3.19 -0.66
C SER A 62 0.38 1.97 0.01
N PHE A 63 1.18 1.12 0.66
CA PHE A 63 0.65 -0.03 1.40
C PHE A 63 -0.25 0.42 2.56
N ALA A 64 0.21 1.38 3.37
CA ALA A 64 -0.57 1.93 4.47
C ALA A 64 -1.87 2.57 3.99
N PHE A 65 -1.83 3.30 2.87
CA PHE A 65 -3.01 3.91 2.25
C PHE A 65 -4.00 2.86 1.76
N ASN A 66 -3.54 1.82 1.05
CA ASN A 66 -4.41 0.76 0.55
C ASN A 66 -4.98 -0.11 1.68
N PHE A 67 -4.22 -0.32 2.74
CA PHE A 67 -4.70 -1.05 3.92
C PHE A 67 -5.87 -0.34 4.61
N ASN A 68 -5.89 0.99 4.57
CA ASN A 68 -6.92 1.82 5.18
C ASN A 68 -7.91 2.40 4.15
N ASN A 69 -8.07 1.76 2.99
CA ASN A 69 -8.90 2.28 1.89
C ASN A 69 -10.38 1.97 2.10
N PHE A 70 -10.98 2.69 3.04
CA PHE A 70 -12.41 2.63 3.36
C PHE A 70 -13.30 2.99 2.16
N VAL A 71 -12.95 4.09 1.49
CA VAL A 71 -13.81 4.72 0.47
C VAL A 71 -14.07 3.79 -0.72
N LEU A 72 -13.04 3.08 -1.18
CA LEU A 72 -13.15 2.18 -2.32
C LEU A 72 -14.13 1.05 -2.05
N ILE A 73 -13.99 0.38 -0.91
CA ILE A 73 -14.84 -0.74 -0.52
C ILE A 73 -16.28 -0.26 -0.25
N GLN A 74 -16.43 0.86 0.44
CA GLN A 74 -17.75 1.41 0.77
C GLN A 74 -18.53 1.82 -0.48
N LEU A 75 -17.87 2.38 -1.49
CA LEU A 75 -18.53 2.80 -2.72
C LEU A 75 -18.80 1.66 -3.71
N LEU A 76 -17.92 0.65 -3.75
CA LEU A 76 -18.05 -0.45 -4.73
C LEU A 76 -18.95 -1.58 -4.22
N THR A 77 -18.72 -2.07 -3.02
CA THR A 77 -19.33 -3.31 -2.51
C THR A 77 -20.14 -3.11 -1.24
N GLN A 78 -19.97 -1.95 -0.56
CA GLN A 78 -20.54 -1.69 0.77
C GLN A 78 -20.23 -2.83 1.77
N GLY A 79 -19.10 -3.53 1.55
CA GLY A 79 -18.72 -4.71 2.33
C GLY A 79 -19.42 -6.01 1.95
N GLY A 80 -20.38 -5.97 1.02
CA GLY A 80 -21.21 -7.12 0.66
C GLY A 80 -20.49 -8.22 -0.14
N PRO A 81 -21.11 -9.40 -0.27
CA PRO A 81 -22.32 -9.87 0.43
C PRO A 81 -22.07 -10.13 1.92
N ASN A 82 -23.13 -9.96 2.73
CA ASN A 82 -23.05 -10.25 4.17
C ASN A 82 -22.82 -11.74 4.42
N MET A 83 -22.08 -12.06 5.47
CA MET A 83 -21.84 -13.44 5.87
C MET A 83 -23.15 -14.08 6.36
N ILE A 84 -23.48 -15.23 5.77
CA ILE A 84 -24.69 -15.99 6.12
C ILE A 84 -24.42 -16.74 7.42
N GLY A 85 -25.33 -16.58 8.41
CA GLY A 85 -25.26 -17.33 9.68
C GLY A 85 -24.54 -16.61 10.83
N THR A 86 -24.17 -15.36 10.66
CA THR A 86 -23.64 -14.51 11.74
C THR A 86 -24.62 -13.38 12.06
N SER A 87 -24.75 -13.05 13.34
CA SER A 87 -25.49 -11.87 13.80
C SER A 87 -24.70 -10.57 13.64
N GLU A 88 -23.41 -10.69 13.33
CA GLU A 88 -22.49 -9.58 13.19
C GLU A 88 -22.59 -8.95 11.79
N PRO A 89 -22.47 -7.62 11.67
CA PRO A 89 -22.52 -6.91 10.40
C PRO A 89 -21.19 -7.07 9.63
N ALA A 90 -20.79 -8.30 9.34
CA ALA A 90 -19.58 -8.62 8.61
C ALA A 90 -19.89 -9.08 7.18
N GLY A 91 -19.12 -8.60 6.20
CA GLY A 91 -19.22 -9.03 4.82
C GLY A 91 -17.94 -9.67 4.31
N TYR A 92 -18.04 -10.40 3.21
CA TYR A 92 -16.89 -11.10 2.60
C TYR A 92 -15.84 -10.16 1.99
N THR A 93 -16.23 -8.93 1.67
CA THR A 93 -15.33 -7.92 1.07
C THR A 93 -14.95 -6.81 2.04
N ASP A 94 -15.35 -6.93 3.32
CA ASP A 94 -15.02 -5.94 4.34
C ASP A 94 -13.51 -5.92 4.65
N LEU A 95 -12.93 -4.73 4.62
CA LEU A 95 -11.68 -4.45 5.31
C LEU A 95 -11.98 -4.18 6.79
N LEU A 96 -10.97 -4.33 7.63
CA LEU A 96 -11.11 -4.08 9.06
C LEU A 96 -11.67 -2.68 9.39
N VAL A 97 -11.33 -1.68 8.57
CA VAL A 97 -11.85 -0.31 8.67
C VAL A 97 -13.35 -0.25 8.34
N ASN A 98 -13.80 -0.92 7.27
CA ASN A 98 -15.21 -0.99 6.90
C ASN A 98 -16.02 -1.72 7.97
N TYR A 99 -15.51 -2.82 8.46
CA TYR A 99 -16.12 -3.57 9.56
C TYR A 99 -16.28 -2.71 10.82
N THR A 100 -15.25 -1.93 11.17
CA THR A 100 -15.33 -0.99 12.29
C THR A 100 -16.42 0.06 12.10
N TYR A 101 -16.57 0.59 10.89
CA TYR A 101 -17.63 1.52 10.54
C TYR A 101 -19.02 0.88 10.67
N ARG A 102 -19.19 -0.35 10.18
CA ARG A 102 -20.46 -1.07 10.25
C ARG A 102 -20.89 -1.39 11.69
N ILE A 103 -19.95 -1.78 12.54
CA ILE A 103 -20.23 -1.97 13.99
C ILE A 103 -20.68 -0.65 14.63
N ALA A 104 -20.02 0.46 14.29
CA ALA A 104 -20.33 1.77 14.86
C ALA A 104 -21.70 2.30 14.44
N PHE A 105 -22.11 2.06 13.17
CA PHE A 105 -23.27 2.73 12.59
C PHE A 105 -24.37 1.80 12.06
N GLU A 106 -24.06 0.56 11.71
CA GLU A 106 -24.98 -0.38 11.04
C GLU A 106 -25.30 -1.63 11.87
N GLY A 107 -24.76 -1.77 13.08
CA GLY A 107 -24.95 -2.94 13.94
C GLY A 107 -26.43 -3.16 14.32
N ALA A 108 -26.95 -4.35 14.04
CA ALA A 108 -28.34 -4.72 14.35
C ALA A 108 -28.67 -4.77 15.85
N GLY A 109 -27.66 -4.81 16.72
CA GLY A 109 -27.78 -4.84 18.19
C GLY A 109 -27.64 -3.46 18.85
N GLY A 110 -27.45 -2.40 18.12
CA GLY A 110 -27.16 -1.05 18.62
C GLY A 110 -25.81 -0.51 18.13
N GLN A 111 -25.59 0.76 18.36
CA GLN A 111 -24.34 1.45 17.97
C GLN A 111 -23.25 1.18 19.03
N ASP A 112 -22.39 0.19 18.80
CA ASP A 112 -21.30 -0.15 19.71
C ASP A 112 -20.04 0.67 19.46
N PHE A 113 -20.08 1.95 19.83
CA PHE A 113 -18.94 2.85 19.69
C PHE A 113 -17.72 2.41 20.52
N GLY A 114 -17.95 1.70 21.63
CA GLY A 114 -16.87 1.18 22.47
C GLY A 114 -16.01 0.13 21.74
N LEU A 115 -16.66 -0.85 21.13
CA LEU A 115 -16.00 -1.88 20.36
C LEU A 115 -15.32 -1.31 19.09
N ALA A 116 -16.04 -0.44 18.38
CA ALA A 116 -15.51 0.23 17.20
C ALA A 116 -14.25 1.05 17.50
N SER A 117 -14.25 1.80 18.60
CA SER A 117 -13.06 2.57 19.01
C SER A 117 -11.87 1.69 19.41
N ALA A 118 -12.12 0.55 20.06
CA ALA A 118 -11.08 -0.42 20.39
C ALA A 118 -10.43 -1.01 19.13
N ILE A 119 -11.23 -1.40 18.14
CA ILE A 119 -10.74 -1.92 16.87
C ILE A 119 -9.96 -0.84 16.12
N ALA A 120 -10.46 0.40 16.06
CA ALA A 120 -9.77 1.52 15.43
C ALA A 120 -8.39 1.79 16.06
N THR A 121 -8.29 1.71 17.39
CA THR A 121 -7.02 1.85 18.10
C THR A 121 -6.05 0.71 17.75
N LEU A 122 -6.55 -0.51 17.63
CA LEU A 122 -5.75 -1.66 17.23
C LEU A 122 -5.22 -1.52 15.81
N ILE A 123 -6.05 -1.05 14.86
CA ILE A 123 -5.64 -0.74 13.48
C ILE A 123 -4.53 0.30 13.50
N PHE A 124 -4.69 1.38 14.27
CA PHE A 124 -3.71 2.45 14.37
C PHE A 124 -2.36 1.92 14.89
N LEU A 125 -2.36 1.10 15.93
CA LEU A 125 -1.14 0.50 16.47
C LEU A 125 -0.48 -0.43 15.47
N LEU A 126 -1.26 -1.25 14.75
CA LEU A 126 -0.75 -2.19 13.75
C LEU A 126 -0.09 -1.45 12.57
N VAL A 127 -0.80 -0.49 11.99
CA VAL A 127 -0.28 0.31 10.86
C VAL A 127 0.91 1.16 11.31
N GLY A 128 0.86 1.75 12.50
CA GLY A 128 1.97 2.51 13.09
C GLY A 128 3.21 1.66 13.32
N ALA A 129 3.05 0.44 13.85
CA ALA A 129 4.16 -0.50 14.04
C ALA A 129 4.79 -0.91 12.70
N LEU A 130 3.97 -1.21 11.69
CA LEU A 130 4.46 -1.51 10.34
C LEU A 130 5.21 -0.31 9.74
N ALA A 131 4.71 0.90 9.88
CA ALA A 131 5.36 2.11 9.40
C ALA A 131 6.73 2.33 10.09
N LEU A 132 6.80 2.15 11.40
CA LEU A 132 8.05 2.25 12.16
C LEU A 132 9.07 1.19 11.78
N LEU A 133 8.63 -0.07 11.60
CA LEU A 133 9.50 -1.15 11.11
C LEU A 133 10.10 -0.81 9.76
N ASN A 134 9.27 -0.30 8.86
CA ASN A 134 9.71 0.10 7.54
C ASN A 134 10.71 1.26 7.55
N LEU A 135 10.49 2.26 8.37
CA LEU A 135 11.45 3.36 8.55
C LEU A 135 12.80 2.86 9.06
N ARG A 136 12.82 1.86 9.94
CA ARG A 136 14.06 1.24 10.41
C ARG A 136 14.77 0.47 9.30
N VAL A 137 14.03 -0.34 8.54
CA VAL A 137 14.58 -1.11 7.41
C VAL A 137 15.13 -0.17 6.33
N THR A 138 14.44 0.92 6.04
CA THR A 138 14.90 1.91 5.05
C THR A 138 16.16 2.62 5.50
N LYS A 139 16.30 2.96 6.78
CA LYS A 139 17.54 3.56 7.32
C LYS A 139 18.72 2.59 7.20
N VAL A 140 18.54 1.33 7.57
CA VAL A 140 19.58 0.31 7.45
C VAL A 140 19.99 0.04 5.99
N ALA A 141 19.10 0.26 5.03
CA ALA A 141 19.40 0.12 3.61
C ALA A 141 20.05 1.36 2.98
N GLN A 142 20.11 2.48 3.70
CA GLN A 142 20.76 3.72 3.25
C GLN A 142 22.20 3.86 3.75
N ASP A 143 22.55 3.21 4.87
CA ASP A 143 23.92 3.07 5.39
C ASP A 143 24.64 1.89 4.70
#